data_edb1eab3104f1dd406f01a80ddeafe1a
#
_entry.id   edb1eab3104f1dd406f01a80ddeafe1a
#
_cell.length_a   1.000
_cell.length_b   1.000
_cell.length_c   1.000
_cell.angle_alpha   90.00
_cell.angle_beta   90.00
_cell.angle_gamma   90.00
#
_symmetry.space_group_name_H-M   'P 1'
#
loop_
_entity.id
_entity.type
_entity.pdbx_description
1 polymer ?
#
loop_
_entity_poly.entity_id
_entity_poly.type
_entity_poly.pdbx_seq_one_letter_code
_entity_poly.pdbx_strand_id
1 'polypeptide(L)'
;PMADVVVIDEAHVDHKFYQGWMAMPAWQSVPFIGLSATPWTKGLGKRFDDLIRPTSTRELIELGMLSQFRVYAPSHPDLTGVRTVAGDFHEGDLGEAMSKATLVADVVTTWLAKADNRPTLCFAVNRAHAQRLAMQFNEAGVSTAYVDADTPREEREAIGKRLAAGSVRVVVNIGTLTTGIDWDVRCLILARPTKSEMLFVQIIGRALRTAPGKDYAMILDHSDTHLRLGMVTDIDYDQLDDGKPKPKTAARERERKAAMPKECIKCAGLVPAGMRQCPCCGADQPRPTGVNTHDGDLTELTANGQRRSGKPKTVAEQIAMQGKQAVFAQLLGYADERGRSEGWAAHAYKDIFGVWPRGLSKGMEMPPTPLVRSWIRSKDIAFAKSRHAGEVRHAV
;
A
#
# COMPACT_ATOMS: atom_id res chain seq x y z
N PRO A 1 -17.03 -40.77 -23.10
CA PRO A 1 -15.78 -40.02 -22.98
C PRO A 1 -14.58 -40.92 -23.25
N MET A 2 -13.46 -40.31 -23.70
CA MET A 2 -12.20 -41.06 -23.92
C MET A 2 -11.20 -40.82 -22.76
N ALA A 3 -11.67 -40.38 -21.61
CA ALA A 3 -10.85 -40.13 -20.42
C ALA A 3 -11.60 -40.56 -19.15
N ASP A 4 -10.89 -41.13 -18.21
CA ASP A 4 -11.40 -41.55 -16.90
C ASP A 4 -11.32 -40.41 -15.88
N VAL A 5 -10.46 -39.37 -16.13
CA VAL A 5 -10.28 -38.18 -15.33
C VAL A 5 -9.81 -37.02 -16.21
N VAL A 6 -10.22 -35.81 -15.90
CA VAL A 6 -9.78 -34.62 -16.56
C VAL A 6 -9.07 -33.71 -15.54
N VAL A 7 -7.86 -33.25 -15.88
CA VAL A 7 -7.10 -32.33 -15.06
C VAL A 7 -7.01 -30.98 -15.80
N ILE A 8 -7.44 -29.90 -15.14
CA ILE A 8 -7.44 -28.55 -15.68
C ILE A 8 -6.41 -27.74 -14.89
N ASP A 9 -5.32 -27.32 -15.55
CA ASP A 9 -4.35 -26.41 -14.96
C ASP A 9 -4.87 -24.98 -15.01
N GLU A 10 -4.46 -24.14 -14.03
CA GLU A 10 -4.93 -22.76 -13.83
C GLU A 10 -6.47 -22.66 -13.81
N ALA A 11 -7.13 -23.61 -13.14
CA ALA A 11 -8.60 -23.73 -13.10
C ALA A 11 -9.32 -22.49 -12.51
N HIS A 12 -8.59 -21.58 -11.87
CA HIS A 12 -9.12 -20.27 -11.45
C HIS A 12 -9.51 -19.37 -12.63
N VAL A 13 -8.98 -19.63 -13.85
CA VAL A 13 -9.42 -18.96 -15.08
C VAL A 13 -10.64 -19.68 -15.60
N ASP A 14 -11.84 -19.17 -15.25
CA ASP A 14 -13.13 -19.79 -15.57
C ASP A 14 -13.49 -19.58 -17.08
N HIS A 15 -12.84 -20.33 -17.95
CA HIS A 15 -13.12 -20.27 -19.39
C HIS A 15 -14.50 -20.83 -19.72
N LYS A 16 -15.28 -20.13 -20.53
CA LYS A 16 -16.59 -20.56 -21.03
C LYS A 16 -16.55 -21.95 -21.70
N PHE A 17 -15.42 -22.30 -22.31
CA PHE A 17 -15.21 -23.62 -22.91
C PHE A 17 -15.30 -24.74 -21.86
N TYR A 18 -14.61 -24.60 -20.72
CA TYR A 18 -14.69 -25.61 -19.65
C TYR A 18 -16.08 -25.71 -19.06
N GLN A 19 -16.79 -24.60 -18.91
CA GLN A 19 -18.16 -24.59 -18.43
C GLN A 19 -19.09 -25.42 -19.33
N GLY A 20 -19.01 -25.24 -20.64
CA GLY A 20 -19.77 -26.00 -21.60
C GLY A 20 -19.40 -27.46 -21.61
N TRP A 21 -18.11 -27.79 -21.51
CA TRP A 21 -17.60 -29.14 -21.52
C TRP A 21 -18.05 -29.94 -20.28
N MET A 22 -17.85 -29.40 -19.08
CA MET A 22 -18.29 -30.03 -17.81
C MET A 22 -19.82 -30.26 -17.75
N ALA A 23 -20.60 -29.40 -18.44
CA ALA A 23 -22.07 -29.51 -18.49
C ALA A 23 -22.59 -30.57 -19.47
N MET A 24 -21.75 -31.16 -20.33
CA MET A 24 -22.18 -32.17 -21.30
C MET A 24 -22.58 -33.48 -20.62
N PRO A 25 -23.75 -34.09 -20.91
CA PRO A 25 -24.21 -35.31 -20.26
C PRO A 25 -23.20 -36.47 -20.32
N ALA A 26 -22.47 -36.59 -21.43
CA ALA A 26 -21.46 -37.62 -21.61
C ALA A 26 -20.27 -37.54 -20.65
N TRP A 27 -20.05 -36.35 -20.00
CA TRP A 27 -18.92 -36.10 -19.12
C TRP A 27 -19.30 -35.97 -17.63
N GLN A 28 -20.59 -36.07 -17.30
CA GLN A 28 -21.06 -35.92 -15.91
C GLN A 28 -20.54 -36.99 -14.94
N SER A 29 -20.15 -38.17 -15.45
CA SER A 29 -19.57 -39.26 -14.65
C SER A 29 -18.04 -39.19 -14.57
N VAL A 30 -17.40 -38.28 -15.28
CA VAL A 30 -15.95 -38.13 -15.30
C VAL A 30 -15.53 -37.07 -14.29
N PRO A 31 -14.64 -37.37 -13.34
CA PRO A 31 -14.16 -36.38 -12.38
C PRO A 31 -13.28 -35.33 -13.09
N PHE A 32 -13.53 -34.06 -12.76
CA PHE A 32 -12.72 -32.92 -13.17
C PHE A 32 -11.90 -32.41 -11.98
N ILE A 33 -10.58 -32.43 -12.09
CA ILE A 33 -9.65 -31.96 -11.07
C ILE A 33 -9.07 -30.60 -11.54
N GLY A 34 -9.41 -29.53 -10.84
CA GLY A 34 -8.84 -28.21 -11.08
C GLY A 34 -7.58 -27.99 -10.25
N LEU A 35 -6.46 -27.67 -10.91
CA LEU A 35 -5.22 -27.23 -10.24
C LEU A 35 -5.14 -25.71 -10.27
N SER A 36 -4.86 -25.09 -9.13
CA SER A 36 -4.67 -23.65 -9.04
C SER A 36 -3.92 -23.27 -7.78
N ALA A 37 -2.99 -22.31 -7.89
CA ALA A 37 -2.39 -21.66 -6.73
C ALA A 37 -3.32 -20.62 -6.08
N THR A 38 -4.39 -20.21 -6.79
CA THR A 38 -5.32 -19.16 -6.36
C THR A 38 -6.79 -19.54 -6.64
N PRO A 39 -7.34 -20.56 -5.97
CA PRO A 39 -8.67 -21.10 -6.27
C PRO A 39 -9.81 -20.22 -5.73
N TRP A 40 -9.68 -18.90 -5.83
CA TRP A 40 -10.58 -17.92 -5.18
C TRP A 40 -11.42 -17.11 -6.17
N THR A 41 -11.45 -17.53 -7.41
CA THR A 41 -12.29 -16.88 -8.43
C THR A 41 -13.75 -16.91 -8.02
N LYS A 42 -14.42 -15.79 -8.15
CA LYS A 42 -15.82 -15.63 -7.80
C LYS A 42 -16.69 -16.62 -8.58
N GLY A 43 -17.45 -17.44 -7.86
CA GLY A 43 -18.36 -18.42 -8.43
C GLY A 43 -17.68 -19.75 -8.85
N LEU A 44 -16.44 -20.00 -8.49
CA LEU A 44 -15.75 -21.25 -8.80
C LEU A 44 -16.45 -22.45 -8.16
N GLY A 45 -17.08 -22.28 -6.99
CA GLY A 45 -17.93 -23.29 -6.32
C GLY A 45 -19.22 -23.66 -7.05
N LYS A 46 -19.51 -23.00 -8.21
CA LYS A 46 -20.58 -23.47 -9.13
C LYS A 46 -20.07 -24.51 -10.13
N ARG A 47 -18.76 -24.75 -10.18
CA ARG A 47 -18.09 -25.64 -11.14
C ARG A 47 -17.45 -26.85 -10.46
N PHE A 48 -16.88 -26.62 -9.28
CA PHE A 48 -16.22 -27.64 -8.49
C PHE A 48 -16.97 -27.78 -7.16
N ASP A 49 -17.10 -29.03 -6.72
CA ASP A 49 -17.89 -29.37 -5.54
C ASP A 49 -17.10 -29.18 -4.26
N ASP A 50 -15.78 -29.33 -4.31
CA ASP A 50 -14.93 -29.31 -3.13
C ASP A 50 -13.59 -28.63 -3.39
N LEU A 51 -12.92 -28.16 -2.32
CA LEU A 51 -11.60 -27.57 -2.33
C LEU A 51 -10.64 -28.40 -1.49
N ILE A 52 -9.75 -29.11 -2.17
CA ILE A 52 -8.64 -29.82 -1.51
C ILE A 52 -7.47 -28.86 -1.39
N ARG A 53 -7.09 -28.57 -0.17
CA ARG A 53 -5.99 -27.66 0.14
C ARG A 53 -4.88 -28.41 0.89
N PRO A 54 -3.86 -28.92 0.19
CA PRO A 54 -2.83 -29.74 0.81
C PRO A 54 -1.87 -28.92 1.69
N THR A 55 -1.69 -27.63 1.42
CA THR A 55 -0.77 -26.75 2.13
C THR A 55 -1.11 -25.27 1.91
N SER A 56 -0.59 -24.38 2.75
CA SER A 56 -0.69 -22.93 2.66
C SER A 56 0.64 -22.29 2.21
N THR A 57 0.60 -21.06 1.74
CA THR A 57 1.82 -20.28 1.42
C THR A 57 2.76 -20.19 2.63
N ARG A 58 2.21 -20.03 3.83
CA ARG A 58 2.96 -19.98 5.09
C ARG A 58 3.72 -21.27 5.35
N GLU A 59 3.04 -22.41 5.28
CA GLU A 59 3.64 -23.72 5.47
C GLU A 59 4.72 -24.03 4.42
N LEU A 60 4.52 -23.65 3.15
CA LEU A 60 5.52 -23.82 2.11
C LEU A 60 6.79 -23.01 2.38
N ILE A 61 6.66 -21.81 2.97
CA ILE A 61 7.80 -21.00 3.40
C ILE A 61 8.49 -21.66 4.61
N GLU A 62 7.76 -22.16 5.58
CA GLU A 62 8.30 -22.84 6.75
C GLU A 62 9.05 -24.12 6.37
N LEU A 63 8.54 -24.86 5.38
CA LEU A 63 9.18 -26.04 4.81
C LEU A 63 10.37 -25.72 3.87
N GLY A 64 10.65 -24.44 3.61
CA GLY A 64 11.71 -24.01 2.69
C GLY A 64 11.43 -24.29 1.21
N MET A 65 10.20 -24.65 0.84
CA MET A 65 9.76 -24.82 -0.55
C MET A 65 9.50 -23.48 -1.24
N LEU A 66 9.23 -22.44 -0.47
CA LEU A 66 9.19 -21.06 -0.91
C LEU A 66 10.18 -20.22 -0.09
N SER A 67 10.69 -19.15 -0.70
CA SER A 67 11.63 -18.25 -0.04
C SER A 67 10.94 -17.42 1.04
N GLN A 68 11.65 -17.13 2.12
CA GLN A 68 11.33 -16.02 3.01
C GLN A 68 11.21 -14.72 2.22
N PHE A 69 10.50 -13.74 2.74
CA PHE A 69 10.37 -12.44 2.07
C PHE A 69 10.33 -11.25 3.03
N ARG A 70 10.71 -10.09 2.49
CA ARG A 70 10.66 -8.81 3.19
C ARG A 70 9.93 -7.81 2.31
N VAL A 71 8.99 -7.06 2.88
CA VAL A 71 8.19 -6.06 2.16
C VAL A 71 8.53 -4.67 2.66
N TYR A 72 8.77 -3.76 1.74
CA TYR A 72 8.92 -2.33 1.99
C TYR A 72 7.84 -1.58 1.22
N ALA A 73 7.16 -0.64 1.89
CA ALA A 73 6.13 0.21 1.29
C ALA A 73 6.51 1.70 1.44
N PRO A 74 7.49 2.18 0.66
CA PRO A 74 8.06 3.52 0.86
C PRO A 74 7.22 4.64 0.24
N SER A 75 6.27 4.33 -0.62
CA SER A 75 5.44 5.30 -1.37
C SER A 75 3.97 4.98 -1.23
N HIS A 76 3.15 6.03 -1.07
CA HIS A 76 1.69 5.92 -0.93
C HIS A 76 1.01 6.66 -2.09
N PRO A 77 0.58 5.96 -3.16
CA PRO A 77 -0.09 6.59 -4.27
C PRO A 77 -1.48 7.11 -3.87
N ASP A 78 -1.80 8.33 -4.28
CA ASP A 78 -3.16 8.84 -4.15
C ASP A 78 -4.03 8.25 -5.26
N LEU A 79 -4.89 7.31 -4.87
CA LEU A 79 -5.84 6.63 -5.75
C LEU A 79 -7.26 7.21 -5.63
N THR A 80 -7.41 8.41 -5.06
CA THR A 80 -8.70 9.09 -4.98
C THR A 80 -9.20 9.39 -6.39
N GLY A 81 -10.46 9.02 -6.67
CA GLY A 81 -11.06 9.20 -7.99
C GLY A 81 -10.77 8.09 -9.01
N VAL A 82 -9.86 7.16 -8.75
CA VAL A 82 -9.64 6.01 -9.63
C VAL A 82 -10.84 5.07 -9.60
N ARG A 83 -11.50 4.90 -10.75
CA ARG A 83 -12.69 4.05 -10.89
C ARG A 83 -12.36 2.58 -10.66
N THR A 84 -13.40 1.82 -10.30
CA THR A 84 -13.33 0.35 -10.17
C THR A 84 -14.14 -0.30 -11.28
N VAL A 85 -13.54 -1.23 -12.02
CA VAL A 85 -14.17 -2.00 -13.10
C VAL A 85 -13.89 -3.47 -12.88
N ALA A 86 -14.92 -4.31 -12.98
CA ALA A 86 -14.82 -5.76 -12.78
C ALA A 86 -14.12 -6.20 -11.48
N GLY A 87 -14.21 -5.39 -10.42
CA GLY A 87 -13.62 -5.70 -9.10
C GLY A 87 -12.19 -5.20 -8.90
N ASP A 88 -11.53 -4.66 -9.93
CA ASP A 88 -10.21 -4.04 -9.80
C ASP A 88 -10.20 -2.58 -10.27
N PHE A 89 -9.09 -1.89 -10.15
CA PHE A 89 -8.93 -0.50 -10.60
C PHE A 89 -9.01 -0.39 -12.11
N HIS A 90 -9.64 0.68 -12.62
CA HIS A 90 -9.65 1.01 -14.04
C HIS A 90 -8.25 1.37 -14.51
N GLU A 91 -7.76 0.67 -15.54
CA GLU A 91 -6.35 0.72 -15.98
C GLU A 91 -5.92 2.11 -16.44
N GLY A 92 -6.77 2.84 -17.19
CA GLY A 92 -6.46 4.18 -17.67
C GLY A 92 -6.25 5.18 -16.53
N ASP A 93 -7.24 5.29 -15.63
CA ASP A 93 -7.18 6.19 -14.49
C ASP A 93 -6.00 5.84 -13.55
N LEU A 94 -5.78 4.54 -13.36
CA LEU A 94 -4.67 4.04 -12.55
C LEU A 94 -3.32 4.37 -13.18
N GLY A 95 -3.20 4.25 -14.50
CA GLY A 95 -1.99 4.58 -15.25
C GLY A 95 -1.62 6.06 -15.09
N GLU A 96 -2.59 6.97 -15.13
CA GLU A 96 -2.37 8.39 -14.87
C GLU A 96 -1.90 8.64 -13.43
N ALA A 97 -2.59 8.06 -12.44
CA ALA A 97 -2.24 8.21 -11.04
C ALA A 97 -0.80 7.72 -10.74
N MET A 98 -0.42 6.56 -11.29
CA MET A 98 0.89 5.94 -11.07
C MET A 98 2.02 6.53 -11.93
N SER A 99 1.70 7.27 -12.98
CA SER A 99 2.68 7.90 -13.88
C SER A 99 3.17 9.26 -13.40
N LYS A 100 2.80 9.72 -12.22
CA LYS A 100 3.34 10.95 -11.62
C LYS A 100 4.85 10.84 -11.47
N ALA A 101 5.58 11.88 -11.89
CA ALA A 101 7.05 11.87 -11.93
C ALA A 101 7.70 11.54 -10.58
N THR A 102 7.11 12.01 -9.47
CA THR A 102 7.56 11.72 -8.11
C THR A 102 7.47 10.23 -7.77
N LEU A 103 6.34 9.57 -8.08
CA LEU A 103 6.16 8.13 -7.81
C LEU A 103 7.12 7.27 -8.64
N VAL A 104 7.33 7.62 -9.91
CA VAL A 104 8.25 6.90 -10.78
C VAL A 104 9.69 7.07 -10.32
N ALA A 105 10.09 8.29 -9.92
CA ALA A 105 11.40 8.58 -9.33
C ALA A 105 11.62 7.81 -8.02
N ASP A 106 10.60 7.72 -7.15
CA ASP A 106 10.65 6.98 -5.91
C ASP A 106 10.89 5.48 -6.12
N VAL A 107 10.32 4.88 -7.18
CA VAL A 107 10.56 3.47 -7.54
C VAL A 107 12.04 3.24 -7.82
N VAL A 108 12.65 4.06 -8.68
CA VAL A 108 14.07 3.93 -9.05
C VAL A 108 14.98 4.20 -7.86
N THR A 109 14.73 5.29 -7.12
CA THR A 109 15.52 5.67 -5.95
C THR A 109 15.47 4.59 -4.86
N THR A 110 14.29 4.03 -4.61
CA THR A 110 14.12 2.95 -3.62
C THR A 110 14.87 1.69 -4.06
N TRP A 111 14.79 1.33 -5.34
CA TRP A 111 15.50 0.17 -5.85
C TRP A 111 17.03 0.34 -5.72
N LEU A 112 17.56 1.49 -6.11
CA LEU A 112 19.00 1.81 -5.96
C LEU A 112 19.46 1.73 -4.50
N ALA A 113 18.63 2.20 -3.57
CA ALA A 113 18.95 2.23 -2.15
C ALA A 113 18.83 0.87 -1.43
N LYS A 114 17.95 -0.02 -1.90
CA LYS A 114 17.55 -1.22 -1.13
C LYS A 114 17.77 -2.53 -1.87
N ALA A 115 17.69 -2.56 -3.20
CA ALA A 115 17.64 -3.83 -3.94
C ALA A 115 19.01 -4.51 -4.11
N ASP A 116 20.09 -3.84 -3.77
CA ASP A 116 21.45 -4.41 -3.85
C ASP A 116 21.72 -5.08 -5.21
N ASN A 117 21.30 -4.39 -6.28
CA ASN A 117 21.45 -4.83 -7.66
C ASN A 117 20.89 -6.25 -7.97
N ARG A 118 19.88 -6.70 -7.23
CA ARG A 118 19.26 -8.02 -7.37
C ARG A 118 18.48 -8.15 -8.68
N PRO A 119 18.43 -9.36 -9.30
CA PRO A 119 17.52 -9.63 -10.42
C PRO A 119 16.09 -9.28 -10.05
N THR A 120 15.48 -8.36 -10.81
CA THR A 120 14.24 -7.70 -10.43
C THR A 120 13.17 -7.82 -11.50
N LEU A 121 11.94 -8.18 -11.09
CA LEU A 121 10.72 -7.96 -11.88
C LEU A 121 9.96 -6.74 -11.37
N CYS A 122 9.57 -5.85 -12.29
CA CYS A 122 8.74 -4.68 -12.01
C CYS A 122 7.39 -4.84 -12.72
N PHE A 123 6.30 -4.83 -11.95
CA PHE A 123 4.94 -4.90 -12.48
C PHE A 123 4.35 -3.50 -12.58
N ALA A 124 4.15 -3.04 -13.81
CA ALA A 124 3.58 -1.74 -14.13
C ALA A 124 2.09 -1.82 -14.47
N VAL A 125 1.40 -0.69 -14.50
CA VAL A 125 -0.04 -0.60 -14.76
C VAL A 125 -0.34 -0.83 -16.24
N ASN A 126 0.26 -0.03 -17.12
CA ASN A 126 0.05 -0.04 -18.57
C ASN A 126 1.36 0.24 -19.33
N ARG A 127 1.29 0.24 -20.65
CA ARG A 127 2.46 0.43 -21.55
C ARG A 127 3.18 1.75 -21.28
N ALA A 128 2.44 2.85 -21.19
CA ALA A 128 3.04 4.17 -20.96
C ALA A 128 3.79 4.24 -19.62
N HIS A 129 3.18 3.70 -18.54
CA HIS A 129 3.81 3.62 -17.23
C HIS A 129 5.06 2.73 -17.25
N ALA A 130 4.97 1.56 -17.88
CA ALA A 130 6.08 0.61 -17.99
C ALA A 130 7.27 1.19 -18.77
N GLN A 131 7.01 1.84 -19.90
CA GLN A 131 8.03 2.50 -20.71
C GLN A 131 8.73 3.63 -19.93
N ARG A 132 7.97 4.43 -19.18
CA ARG A 132 8.50 5.49 -18.34
C ARG A 132 9.41 4.94 -17.24
N LEU A 133 8.99 3.87 -16.57
CA LEU A 133 9.83 3.19 -15.57
C LEU A 133 11.12 2.63 -16.20
N ALA A 134 11.02 1.93 -17.33
CA ALA A 134 12.18 1.38 -18.03
C ALA A 134 13.15 2.48 -18.48
N MET A 135 12.64 3.60 -18.98
CA MET A 135 13.44 4.76 -19.35
C MET A 135 14.20 5.33 -18.14
N GLN A 136 13.53 5.56 -17.03
CA GLN A 136 14.14 6.12 -15.82
C GLN A 136 15.18 5.17 -15.18
N PHE A 137 14.95 3.86 -15.19
CA PHE A 137 15.97 2.90 -14.77
C PHE A 137 17.20 2.97 -15.65
N ASN A 138 17.05 3.03 -16.99
CA ASN A 138 18.16 3.16 -17.92
C ASN A 138 18.91 4.49 -17.75
N GLU A 139 18.22 5.61 -17.56
CA GLU A 139 18.80 6.92 -17.25
C GLU A 139 19.62 6.90 -15.93
N ALA A 140 19.19 6.10 -14.96
CA ALA A 140 19.92 5.86 -13.72
C ALA A 140 21.09 4.84 -13.86
N GLY A 141 21.41 4.40 -15.08
CA GLY A 141 22.48 3.45 -15.36
C GLY A 141 22.14 1.99 -15.04
N VAL A 142 20.87 1.66 -14.82
CA VAL A 142 20.42 0.29 -14.54
C VAL A 142 19.95 -0.37 -15.83
N SER A 143 20.61 -1.47 -16.24
CA SER A 143 20.24 -2.21 -17.44
C SER A 143 18.83 -2.80 -17.30
N THR A 144 17.92 -2.35 -18.15
CA THR A 144 16.49 -2.67 -18.05
C THR A 144 15.96 -3.24 -19.36
N ALA A 145 15.12 -4.25 -19.27
CA ALA A 145 14.32 -4.77 -20.37
C ALA A 145 12.84 -4.51 -20.13
N TYR A 146 12.09 -4.43 -21.21
CA TYR A 146 10.63 -4.27 -21.21
C TYR A 146 9.97 -5.50 -21.82
N VAL A 147 8.84 -5.95 -21.23
CA VAL A 147 8.05 -7.10 -21.71
C VAL A 147 6.56 -6.78 -21.62
N ASP A 148 5.84 -7.03 -22.70
CA ASP A 148 4.37 -6.96 -22.74
C ASP A 148 3.76 -8.18 -23.47
N ALA A 149 2.46 -8.12 -23.76
CA ALA A 149 1.73 -9.20 -24.43
C ALA A 149 2.24 -9.44 -25.87
N ASP A 150 2.73 -8.39 -26.53
CA ASP A 150 3.21 -8.45 -27.93
C ASP A 150 4.67 -8.93 -28.02
N THR A 151 5.40 -9.00 -26.90
CA THR A 151 6.78 -9.52 -26.88
C THR A 151 6.80 -11.01 -27.24
N PRO A 152 7.52 -11.42 -28.30
CA PRO A 152 7.59 -12.81 -28.71
C PRO A 152 8.15 -13.74 -27.61
N ARG A 153 7.79 -15.01 -27.68
CA ARG A 153 8.23 -16.00 -26.68
C ARG A 153 9.76 -16.14 -26.63
N GLU A 154 10.39 -16.21 -27.81
CA GLU A 154 11.85 -16.33 -27.92
C GLU A 154 12.56 -15.11 -27.30
N GLU A 155 12.00 -13.93 -27.50
CA GLU A 155 12.54 -12.70 -26.90
C GLU A 155 12.39 -12.72 -25.37
N ARG A 156 11.24 -13.18 -24.84
CA ARG A 156 11.07 -13.35 -23.39
C ARG A 156 12.08 -14.32 -22.80
N GLU A 157 12.33 -15.45 -23.48
CA GLU A 157 13.34 -16.43 -23.06
C GLU A 157 14.76 -15.83 -23.09
N ALA A 158 15.09 -15.04 -24.12
CA ALA A 158 16.35 -14.33 -24.21
C ALA A 158 16.52 -13.30 -23.09
N ILE A 159 15.46 -12.54 -22.76
CA ILE A 159 15.46 -11.60 -21.62
C ILE A 159 15.67 -12.35 -20.31
N GLY A 160 15.02 -13.50 -20.09
CA GLY A 160 15.23 -14.34 -18.91
C GLY A 160 16.68 -14.80 -18.75
N LYS A 161 17.33 -15.24 -19.85
CA LYS A 161 18.76 -15.60 -19.86
C LYS A 161 19.65 -14.40 -19.52
N ARG A 162 19.34 -13.21 -20.05
CA ARG A 162 20.06 -11.97 -19.74
C ARG A 162 19.89 -11.53 -18.30
N LEU A 163 18.70 -11.72 -17.71
CA LEU A 163 18.44 -11.47 -16.29
C LEU A 163 19.30 -12.41 -15.42
N ALA A 164 19.28 -13.71 -15.73
CA ALA A 164 20.08 -14.70 -15.03
C ALA A 164 21.61 -14.45 -15.15
N ALA A 165 22.08 -14.04 -16.33
CA ALA A 165 23.48 -13.66 -16.57
C ALA A 165 23.87 -12.30 -15.96
N GLY A 166 22.89 -11.53 -15.46
CA GLY A 166 23.10 -10.20 -14.88
C GLY A 166 23.39 -9.08 -15.88
N SER A 167 23.26 -9.32 -17.18
CA SER A 167 23.33 -8.29 -18.22
C SER A 167 22.06 -7.43 -18.33
N VAL A 168 20.96 -7.90 -17.75
CA VAL A 168 19.75 -7.13 -17.43
C VAL A 168 19.54 -7.25 -15.93
N ARG A 169 19.20 -6.15 -15.26
CA ARG A 169 18.94 -6.12 -13.81
C ARG A 169 17.48 -5.98 -13.48
N VAL A 170 16.75 -5.21 -14.26
CA VAL A 170 15.30 -4.98 -14.06
C VAL A 170 14.55 -5.37 -15.32
N VAL A 171 13.49 -6.14 -15.18
CA VAL A 171 12.52 -6.41 -16.25
C VAL A 171 11.22 -5.77 -15.87
N VAL A 172 10.81 -4.75 -16.62
CA VAL A 172 9.51 -4.08 -16.44
C VAL A 172 8.47 -4.75 -17.33
N ASN A 173 7.35 -5.15 -16.73
CA ASN A 173 6.29 -5.86 -17.46
C ASN A 173 4.89 -5.39 -17.10
N ILE A 174 3.92 -5.76 -17.95
CA ILE A 174 2.50 -5.46 -17.80
C ILE A 174 1.73 -6.77 -17.71
N GLY A 175 1.66 -7.37 -16.52
CA GLY A 175 0.86 -8.59 -16.28
C GLY A 175 1.30 -9.85 -17.02
N THR A 176 2.15 -9.76 -18.03
CA THR A 176 2.55 -10.87 -18.90
C THR A 176 3.36 -11.93 -18.17
N LEU A 177 4.14 -11.53 -17.17
CA LEU A 177 5.02 -12.43 -16.42
C LEU A 177 4.40 -12.92 -15.10
N THR A 178 3.07 -12.82 -14.97
CA THR A 178 2.33 -13.38 -13.83
C THR A 178 2.24 -14.91 -13.88
N THR A 179 2.33 -15.50 -15.08
CA THR A 179 2.30 -16.94 -15.32
C THR A 179 3.40 -17.36 -16.29
N GLY A 180 3.73 -18.65 -16.36
CA GLY A 180 4.56 -19.23 -17.43
C GLY A 180 6.05 -18.91 -17.42
N ILE A 181 6.61 -18.32 -16.34
CA ILE A 181 8.06 -18.10 -16.22
C ILE A 181 8.62 -18.79 -14.98
N ASP A 182 9.87 -19.25 -15.10
CA ASP A 182 10.66 -19.80 -14.00
C ASP A 182 12.03 -19.15 -13.93
N TRP A 183 12.04 -17.87 -13.55
CA TRP A 183 13.24 -17.06 -13.44
C TRP A 183 13.63 -16.89 -11.98
N ASP A 184 14.96 -16.81 -11.69
CA ASP A 184 15.46 -16.42 -10.37
C ASP A 184 15.20 -14.95 -10.13
N VAL A 185 14.04 -14.65 -9.52
CA VAL A 185 13.64 -13.30 -9.15
C VAL A 185 13.91 -13.08 -7.67
N ARG A 186 14.81 -12.15 -7.35
CA ARG A 186 15.23 -11.86 -5.97
C ARG A 186 14.67 -10.56 -5.43
N CYS A 187 14.24 -9.66 -6.34
CA CYS A 187 13.51 -8.45 -6.00
C CYS A 187 12.26 -8.34 -6.89
N LEU A 188 11.16 -7.89 -6.31
CA LEU A 188 9.91 -7.62 -7.01
C LEU A 188 9.45 -6.21 -6.68
N ILE A 189 9.20 -5.41 -7.73
CA ILE A 189 8.62 -4.09 -7.61
C ILE A 189 7.15 -4.17 -7.98
N LEU A 190 6.29 -3.85 -7.02
CA LEU A 190 4.86 -3.76 -7.23
C LEU A 190 4.48 -2.29 -7.45
N ALA A 191 4.57 -1.84 -8.71
CA ALA A 191 4.19 -0.49 -9.15
C ALA A 191 2.78 -0.45 -9.75
N ARG A 192 2.00 -1.52 -9.57
CA ARG A 192 0.61 -1.68 -9.99
C ARG A 192 -0.28 -1.94 -8.79
N PRO A 193 -1.04 -0.95 -8.32
CA PRO A 193 -2.12 -1.17 -7.36
C PRO A 193 -3.15 -2.17 -7.89
N THR A 194 -3.62 -3.08 -7.02
CA THR A 194 -4.71 -4.00 -7.35
C THR A 194 -5.64 -4.21 -6.14
N LYS A 195 -6.89 -4.55 -6.42
CA LYS A 195 -7.88 -5.05 -5.47
C LYS A 195 -8.06 -6.56 -5.59
N SER A 196 -7.45 -7.18 -6.61
CA SER A 196 -7.52 -8.61 -6.87
C SER A 196 -6.50 -9.36 -6.04
N GLU A 197 -6.94 -10.10 -5.04
CA GLU A 197 -6.10 -10.99 -4.23
C GLU A 197 -5.44 -12.07 -5.09
N MET A 198 -6.16 -12.60 -6.07
CA MET A 198 -5.64 -13.59 -7.02
C MET A 198 -4.43 -13.05 -7.80
N LEU A 199 -4.60 -11.88 -8.45
CA LEU A 199 -3.50 -11.24 -9.19
C LEU A 199 -2.32 -10.92 -8.27
N PHE A 200 -2.60 -10.40 -7.07
CA PHE A 200 -1.58 -10.08 -6.07
C PHE A 200 -0.76 -11.32 -5.69
N VAL A 201 -1.41 -12.43 -5.34
CA VAL A 201 -0.72 -13.68 -4.96
C VAL A 201 0.09 -14.24 -6.11
N GLN A 202 -0.42 -14.20 -7.34
CA GLN A 202 0.32 -14.64 -8.53
C GLN A 202 1.56 -13.79 -8.79
N ILE A 203 1.46 -12.47 -8.66
CA ILE A 203 2.61 -11.55 -8.80
C ILE A 203 3.66 -11.86 -7.73
N ILE A 204 3.27 -11.87 -6.44
CA ILE A 204 4.21 -12.10 -5.34
C ILE A 204 4.82 -13.50 -5.44
N GLY A 205 4.05 -14.50 -5.83
CA GLY A 205 4.50 -15.87 -6.04
C GLY A 205 5.69 -16.00 -7.00
N ARG A 206 5.85 -15.07 -7.97
CA ARG A 206 7.03 -15.06 -8.85
C ARG A 206 8.33 -14.82 -8.08
N ALA A 207 8.29 -13.99 -7.03
CA ALA A 207 9.45 -13.73 -6.20
C ALA A 207 9.64 -14.76 -5.08
N LEU A 208 8.61 -15.51 -4.69
CA LEU A 208 8.74 -16.49 -3.58
C LEU A 208 9.42 -17.80 -4.00
N ARG A 209 9.64 -18.05 -5.27
CA ARG A 209 10.35 -19.26 -5.71
C ARG A 209 11.77 -19.29 -5.13
N THR A 210 12.18 -20.46 -4.70
CA THR A 210 13.55 -20.70 -4.21
C THR A 210 14.56 -20.69 -5.35
N ALA A 211 15.77 -20.30 -5.04
CA ALA A 211 16.92 -20.37 -5.95
C ALA A 211 18.21 -20.54 -5.14
N PRO A 212 19.28 -21.13 -5.72
CA PRO A 212 20.57 -21.27 -5.03
C PRO A 212 21.10 -19.91 -4.54
N GLY A 213 21.47 -19.84 -3.26
CA GLY A 213 22.00 -18.60 -2.65
C GLY A 213 20.99 -17.47 -2.50
N LYS A 214 19.70 -17.78 -2.48
CA LYS A 214 18.63 -16.81 -2.21
C LYS A 214 18.13 -16.99 -0.79
N ASP A 215 18.47 -16.04 0.09
CA ASP A 215 18.04 -16.06 1.50
C ASP A 215 16.59 -15.60 1.65
N TYR A 216 16.20 -14.57 0.91
CA TYR A 216 14.84 -14.02 0.91
C TYR A 216 14.53 -13.26 -0.38
N ALA A 217 13.25 -13.16 -0.69
CA ALA A 217 12.72 -12.28 -1.71
C ALA A 217 12.51 -10.86 -1.14
N MET A 218 12.95 -9.84 -1.84
CA MET A 218 12.64 -8.45 -1.51
C MET A 218 11.44 -7.98 -2.31
N ILE A 219 10.46 -7.37 -1.65
CA ILE A 219 9.27 -6.81 -2.29
C ILE A 219 9.25 -5.31 -2.00
N LEU A 220 9.25 -4.50 -3.05
CA LEU A 220 9.13 -3.05 -2.99
C LEU A 220 7.70 -2.69 -3.45
N ASP A 221 6.81 -2.46 -2.49
CA ASP A 221 5.41 -2.15 -2.76
C ASP A 221 5.20 -0.64 -2.84
N HIS A 222 5.19 -0.11 -4.06
CA HIS A 222 4.87 1.29 -4.37
C HIS A 222 3.39 1.50 -4.68
N SER A 223 2.54 0.56 -4.27
CA SER A 223 1.13 0.52 -4.66
C SER A 223 0.15 0.45 -3.49
N ASP A 224 0.64 0.37 -2.26
CA ASP A 224 -0.14 0.10 -1.04
C ASP A 224 -0.98 -1.19 -1.11
N THR A 225 -0.60 -2.13 -1.98
CA THR A 225 -1.39 -3.35 -2.14
C THR A 225 -1.32 -4.22 -0.90
N HIS A 226 -0.16 -4.36 -0.26
CA HIS A 226 -0.05 -5.09 1.02
C HIS A 226 -0.81 -4.39 2.15
N LEU A 227 -0.82 -3.05 2.19
CA LEU A 227 -1.60 -2.29 3.18
C LEU A 227 -3.12 -2.40 2.93
N ARG A 228 -3.52 -2.80 1.73
CA ARG A 228 -4.92 -2.97 1.34
C ARG A 228 -5.40 -4.41 1.44
N LEU A 229 -4.59 -5.37 1.03
CA LEU A 229 -4.95 -6.79 0.94
C LEU A 229 -4.36 -7.64 2.07
N GLY A 230 -3.33 -7.18 2.78
CA GLY A 230 -2.60 -7.94 3.79
C GLY A 230 -1.36 -8.62 3.25
N MET A 231 -0.74 -9.46 4.07
CA MET A 231 0.41 -10.26 3.64
C MET A 231 -0.07 -11.44 2.80
N VAL A 232 0.72 -11.84 1.81
CA VAL A 232 0.38 -13.00 0.95
C VAL A 232 0.19 -14.30 1.73
N THR A 233 0.83 -14.42 2.88
CA THR A 233 0.69 -15.56 3.81
C THR A 233 -0.62 -15.60 4.58
N ASP A 234 -1.39 -14.50 4.56
CA ASP A 234 -2.65 -14.35 5.28
C ASP A 234 -3.86 -14.48 4.33
N ILE A 235 -3.58 -14.56 3.02
CA ILE A 235 -4.61 -14.78 1.98
C ILE A 235 -4.75 -16.27 1.77
N ASP A 236 -5.72 -16.84 2.46
CA ASP A 236 -6.00 -18.26 2.44
C ASP A 236 -7.50 -18.50 2.67
N TYR A 237 -8.09 -19.41 1.91
CA TYR A 237 -9.50 -19.74 1.95
C TYR A 237 -9.69 -21.26 2.02
N ASP A 238 -10.59 -21.68 2.85
CA ASP A 238 -10.96 -23.09 3.08
C ASP A 238 -12.17 -23.54 2.28
N GLN A 239 -12.81 -22.63 1.55
CA GLN A 239 -14.02 -22.90 0.77
C GLN A 239 -13.98 -22.18 -0.57
N LEU A 240 -14.54 -22.83 -1.59
CA LEU A 240 -14.81 -22.23 -2.90
C LEU A 240 -15.82 -21.08 -2.78
N ASP A 241 -15.65 -20.06 -3.61
CA ASP A 241 -16.60 -18.94 -3.69
C ASP A 241 -17.87 -19.38 -4.46
N ASP A 242 -19.03 -19.25 -3.82
CA ASP A 242 -20.34 -19.59 -4.39
C ASP A 242 -20.93 -18.52 -5.30
N GLY A 243 -20.22 -17.42 -5.50
CA GLY A 243 -20.63 -16.27 -6.32
C GLY A 243 -21.63 -15.34 -5.64
N LYS A 244 -22.08 -15.62 -4.41
CA LYS A 244 -22.99 -14.75 -3.68
C LYS A 244 -22.27 -13.59 -2.99
N PRO A 245 -22.90 -12.42 -2.87
CA PRO A 245 -22.32 -11.34 -2.10
C PRO A 245 -22.18 -11.71 -0.63
N LYS A 246 -20.96 -11.67 -0.09
CA LYS A 246 -20.74 -11.88 1.36
C LYS A 246 -21.12 -10.60 2.12
N PRO A 247 -21.91 -10.69 3.22
CA PRO A 247 -22.33 -9.52 3.99
C PRO A 247 -21.12 -8.80 4.59
N LYS A 248 -21.04 -7.49 4.39
CA LYS A 248 -20.06 -6.61 5.03
C LYS A 248 -20.55 -6.30 6.45
N THR A 249 -20.07 -7.02 7.45
CA THR A 249 -20.38 -6.71 8.85
C THR A 249 -19.27 -5.86 9.47
N ALA A 250 -19.62 -4.94 10.37
CA ALA A 250 -18.65 -4.10 11.08
C ALA A 250 -17.63 -4.93 11.88
N ALA A 251 -18.01 -6.11 12.37
CA ALA A 251 -17.12 -7.05 13.04
C ALA A 251 -16.04 -7.59 12.10
N ARG A 252 -16.42 -8.08 10.92
CA ARG A 252 -15.49 -8.56 9.88
C ARG A 252 -14.52 -7.48 9.41
N GLU A 253 -15.00 -6.25 9.31
CA GLU A 253 -14.16 -5.13 8.90
C GLU A 253 -13.13 -4.75 9.99
N ARG A 254 -13.50 -4.88 11.28
CA ARG A 254 -12.58 -4.71 12.42
C ARG A 254 -11.53 -5.81 12.48
N GLU A 255 -11.92 -7.07 12.31
CA GLU A 255 -11.01 -8.23 12.25
C GLU A 255 -10.02 -8.07 11.10
N ARG A 256 -10.51 -7.71 9.90
CA ARG A 256 -9.66 -7.44 8.75
C ARG A 256 -8.66 -6.32 9.02
N LYS A 257 -9.08 -5.18 9.58
CA LYS A 257 -8.18 -4.08 9.95
C LYS A 257 -7.15 -4.48 10.99
N ALA A 258 -7.51 -5.33 11.94
CA ALA A 258 -6.59 -5.83 12.96
C ALA A 258 -5.52 -6.78 12.39
N ALA A 259 -5.84 -7.50 11.31
CA ALA A 259 -4.93 -8.41 10.62
C ALA A 259 -4.02 -7.74 9.60
N MET A 260 -4.24 -6.44 9.26
CA MET A 260 -3.41 -5.74 8.28
C MET A 260 -1.99 -5.46 8.79
N PRO A 261 -0.96 -5.57 7.95
CA PRO A 261 0.39 -5.19 8.29
C PRO A 261 0.49 -3.68 8.57
N LYS A 262 1.51 -3.30 9.34
CA LYS A 262 1.81 -1.89 9.65
C LYS A 262 3.20 -1.55 9.18
N GLU A 263 3.40 -0.28 8.85
CA GLU A 263 4.74 0.19 8.51
C GLU A 263 5.63 0.28 9.73
N CYS A 264 6.88 -0.11 9.55
CA CYS A 264 7.92 0.05 10.56
C CYS A 264 8.27 1.52 10.74
N ILE A 265 8.27 1.98 11.99
CA ILE A 265 8.63 3.35 12.36
C ILE A 265 10.06 3.76 11.96
N LYS A 266 10.95 2.80 11.60
CA LYS A 266 12.36 3.05 11.29
C LYS A 266 12.73 2.92 9.82
N CYS A 267 12.16 1.96 9.07
CA CYS A 267 12.70 1.60 7.75
C CYS A 267 11.65 1.48 6.63
N ALA A 268 10.39 1.84 6.88
CA ALA A 268 9.25 1.64 5.97
C ALA A 268 9.04 0.16 5.53
N GLY A 269 9.64 -0.81 6.25
CA GLY A 269 9.36 -2.23 6.07
C GLY A 269 8.00 -2.57 6.66
N LEU A 270 7.24 -3.45 6.02
CA LEU A 270 5.96 -3.87 6.55
C LEU A 270 6.14 -4.95 7.63
N VAL A 271 5.50 -4.73 8.75
CA VAL A 271 5.47 -5.62 9.90
C VAL A 271 4.12 -6.33 9.94
N PRO A 272 4.10 -7.66 9.80
CA PRO A 272 2.87 -8.44 9.92
C PRO A 272 2.14 -8.19 11.23
N ALA A 273 0.82 -8.35 11.23
CA ALA A 273 0.02 -8.21 12.44
C ALA A 273 0.52 -9.17 13.55
N GLY A 274 0.59 -8.68 14.79
CA GLY A 274 1.05 -9.45 15.93
C GLY A 274 2.57 -9.57 16.10
N MET A 275 3.37 -9.23 15.10
CA MET A 275 4.84 -9.19 15.24
C MET A 275 5.30 -7.99 16.04
N ARG A 276 6.27 -8.22 16.93
CA ARG A 276 6.88 -7.17 17.78
C ARG A 276 8.10 -6.53 17.15
N GLN A 277 8.80 -7.24 16.31
CA GLN A 277 10.02 -6.77 15.67
C GLN A 277 9.83 -6.70 14.16
N CYS A 278 10.41 -5.67 13.56
CA CYS A 278 10.38 -5.52 12.11
C CYS A 278 11.23 -6.61 11.44
N PRO A 279 10.68 -7.41 10.52
CA PRO A 279 11.44 -8.45 9.82
C PRO A 279 12.52 -7.89 8.89
N CYS A 280 12.44 -6.58 8.55
CA CYS A 280 13.39 -5.93 7.66
C CYS A 280 14.62 -5.36 8.40
N CYS A 281 14.43 -4.72 9.57
CA CYS A 281 15.51 -4.00 10.27
C CYS A 281 15.66 -4.38 11.75
N GLY A 282 14.84 -5.32 12.28
CA GLY A 282 14.89 -5.78 13.66
C GLY A 282 14.38 -4.77 14.70
N ALA A 283 13.91 -3.58 14.30
CA ALA A 283 13.43 -2.57 15.25
C ALA A 283 12.15 -3.02 15.95
N ASP A 284 12.08 -2.80 17.27
CA ASP A 284 10.87 -3.04 18.05
C ASP A 284 9.76 -2.08 17.63
N GLN A 285 8.54 -2.61 17.54
CA GLN A 285 7.36 -1.84 17.19
C GLN A 285 6.58 -1.44 18.46
N PRO A 286 6.00 -0.22 18.49
CA PRO A 286 5.21 0.21 19.62
C PRO A 286 4.03 -0.75 19.84
N ARG A 287 3.77 -1.11 21.08
CA ARG A 287 2.59 -1.90 21.43
C ARG A 287 1.35 -1.07 21.12
N PRO A 288 0.32 -1.64 20.49
CA PRO A 288 -0.98 -1.02 20.52
C PRO A 288 -1.40 -0.99 22.00
N THR A 289 -1.23 0.14 22.63
CA THR A 289 -1.88 0.39 23.91
C THR A 289 -3.36 0.45 23.60
N GLY A 290 -4.17 -0.46 24.15
CA GLY A 290 -5.64 -0.43 23.99
C GLY A 290 -6.28 0.80 24.67
N VAL A 291 -5.47 1.75 25.08
CA VAL A 291 -5.84 3.04 25.64
C VAL A 291 -5.73 4.05 24.49
N ASN A 292 -6.86 4.40 23.89
CA ASN A 292 -6.96 5.62 23.11
C ASN A 292 -6.72 6.79 24.06
N THR A 293 -5.48 7.28 24.12
CA THR A 293 -5.20 8.55 24.76
C THR A 293 -5.78 9.63 23.84
N HIS A 294 -6.95 10.11 24.19
CA HIS A 294 -7.40 11.41 23.72
C HIS A 294 -6.72 12.46 24.61
N ASP A 295 -6.05 13.42 24.00
CA ASP A 295 -5.68 14.65 24.68
C ASP A 295 -6.96 15.34 25.12
N GLY A 296 -7.36 15.08 26.35
CA GLY A 296 -8.54 15.65 26.97
C GLY A 296 -8.25 15.96 28.42
N ASP A 297 -8.58 17.16 28.85
CA ASP A 297 -8.53 17.54 30.26
C ASP A 297 -9.45 16.65 31.08
N LEU A 298 -8.92 16.11 32.19
CA LEU A 298 -9.71 15.44 33.21
C LEU A 298 -10.67 16.47 33.82
N THR A 299 -11.96 16.36 33.50
CA THR A 299 -13.00 17.17 34.17
C THR A 299 -13.44 16.47 35.44
N GLU A 300 -13.38 17.19 36.55
CA GLU A 300 -13.89 16.74 37.82
C GLU A 300 -15.41 16.49 37.71
N LEU A 301 -15.83 15.26 38.04
CA LEU A 301 -17.24 14.91 38.11
C LEU A 301 -17.72 15.17 39.56
N THR A 302 -18.86 15.83 39.71
CA THR A 302 -19.54 15.93 41.00
C THR A 302 -19.99 14.54 41.46
N ALA A 303 -20.24 14.35 42.75
CA ALA A 303 -20.69 13.06 43.33
C ALA A 303 -21.98 12.50 42.67
N ASN A 304 -22.74 13.32 41.94
CA ASN A 304 -23.96 12.93 41.16
C ASN A 304 -23.68 12.69 39.67
N GLY A 305 -22.41 12.54 39.21
CA GLY A 305 -22.06 12.24 37.81
C GLY A 305 -22.34 13.38 36.83
N GLN A 306 -22.68 14.60 37.30
CA GLN A 306 -22.85 15.74 36.40
C GLN A 306 -21.53 16.45 36.15
N ARG A 307 -21.25 16.73 34.85
CA ARG A 307 -20.12 17.58 34.46
C ARG A 307 -20.34 18.99 35.02
N ARG A 308 -19.33 19.51 35.74
CA ARG A 308 -19.31 20.95 36.02
C ARG A 308 -19.28 21.68 34.67
N SER A 309 -20.29 22.52 34.43
CA SER A 309 -20.47 23.27 33.17
C SER A 309 -19.48 24.43 33.08
N GLY A 310 -18.24 24.11 32.68
CA GLY A 310 -17.36 25.05 32.06
C GLY A 310 -17.23 24.61 30.59
N LYS A 311 -17.57 25.48 29.63
CA LYS A 311 -17.26 25.22 28.22
C LYS A 311 -15.77 24.89 28.12
N PRO A 312 -15.36 23.77 27.44
CA PRO A 312 -13.95 23.49 27.26
C PRO A 312 -13.30 24.71 26.57
N LYS A 313 -12.25 25.26 27.16
CA LYS A 313 -11.52 26.38 26.56
C LYS A 313 -10.99 25.94 25.21
N THR A 314 -11.22 26.75 24.20
CA THR A 314 -10.66 26.49 22.86
C THR A 314 -9.15 26.46 22.95
N VAL A 315 -8.47 25.78 22.01
CA VAL A 315 -6.99 25.73 21.96
C VAL A 315 -6.41 27.17 21.91
N ALA A 316 -7.08 28.10 21.22
CA ALA A 316 -6.72 29.50 21.20
C ALA A 316 -6.82 30.17 22.59
N GLU A 317 -7.85 29.89 23.35
CA GLU A 317 -7.99 30.40 24.73
C GLU A 317 -6.93 29.83 25.68
N GLN A 318 -6.57 28.54 25.52
CA GLN A 318 -5.47 27.94 26.29
C GLN A 318 -4.11 28.56 25.97
N ILE A 319 -3.86 28.87 24.70
CA ILE A 319 -2.67 29.59 24.26
C ILE A 319 -2.67 31.01 24.84
N ALA A 320 -3.81 31.69 24.79
CA ALA A 320 -3.94 33.06 25.31
C ALA A 320 -3.63 33.17 26.83
N MET A 321 -3.83 32.10 27.60
CA MET A 321 -3.45 32.04 29.02
C MET A 321 -1.95 32.13 29.27
N GLN A 322 -1.09 31.85 28.29
CA GLN A 322 0.36 31.98 28.40
C GLN A 322 0.82 33.46 28.45
N GLY A 323 -0.09 34.40 28.21
CA GLY A 323 0.18 35.83 28.21
C GLY A 323 0.55 36.41 26.84
N LYS A 324 0.12 37.63 26.57
CA LYS A 324 0.22 38.26 25.28
C LYS A 324 1.65 38.36 24.73
N GLN A 325 2.61 38.78 25.57
CA GLN A 325 4.00 38.91 25.15
C GLN A 325 4.64 37.54 24.84
N ALA A 326 4.42 36.56 25.70
CA ALA A 326 5.00 35.22 25.53
C ALA A 326 4.48 34.50 24.27
N VAL A 327 3.18 34.63 23.98
CA VAL A 327 2.59 34.07 22.76
C VAL A 327 3.13 34.77 21.52
N PHE A 328 3.24 36.13 21.53
CA PHE A 328 3.78 36.83 20.39
C PHE A 328 5.24 36.48 20.13
N ALA A 329 6.06 36.35 21.17
CA ALA A 329 7.46 35.89 21.08
C ALA A 329 7.58 34.49 20.47
N GLN A 330 6.68 33.56 20.83
CA GLN A 330 6.64 32.20 20.26
C GLN A 330 6.21 32.21 18.77
N LEU A 331 5.28 33.10 18.38
CA LEU A 331 4.85 33.25 17.00
C LEU A 331 5.95 33.84 16.13
N LEU A 332 6.73 34.80 16.66
CA LEU A 332 7.92 35.34 16.00
C LEU A 332 9.00 34.26 15.83
N GLY A 333 9.32 33.50 16.87
CA GLY A 333 10.29 32.39 16.79
C GLY A 333 9.87 31.32 15.81
N TYR A 334 8.56 31.00 15.70
CA TYR A 334 8.06 30.09 14.65
C TYR A 334 8.19 30.70 13.25
N ALA A 335 7.94 32.02 13.11
CA ALA A 335 8.06 32.71 11.83
C ALA A 335 9.51 32.69 11.33
N ASP A 336 10.47 32.96 12.21
CA ASP A 336 11.89 32.88 11.92
C ASP A 336 12.30 31.44 11.53
N GLU A 337 11.95 30.44 12.36
CA GLU A 337 12.23 29.01 12.10
C GLU A 337 11.72 28.53 10.72
N ARG A 338 10.63 29.12 10.21
CA ARG A 338 9.97 28.72 8.97
C ARG A 338 10.11 29.72 7.82
N GLY A 339 10.92 30.76 7.95
CA GLY A 339 11.10 31.78 6.95
C GLY A 339 9.81 32.55 6.62
N ARG A 340 8.90 32.71 7.59
CA ARG A 340 7.66 33.50 7.44
C ARG A 340 7.90 34.93 7.87
N SER A 341 7.11 35.86 7.34
CA SER A 341 7.23 37.29 7.69
C SER A 341 6.70 37.59 9.10
N GLU A 342 7.21 38.64 9.74
CA GLU A 342 6.63 39.18 10.99
C GLU A 342 5.13 39.49 10.84
N GLY A 343 4.69 39.92 9.66
CA GLY A 343 3.28 40.14 9.36
C GLY A 343 2.43 38.88 9.57
N TRP A 344 2.95 37.70 9.21
CA TRP A 344 2.28 36.42 9.48
C TRP A 344 2.12 36.22 11.00
N ALA A 345 3.15 36.46 11.80
CA ALA A 345 3.07 36.33 13.27
C ALA A 345 2.03 37.29 13.87
N ALA A 346 1.93 38.53 13.35
CA ALA A 346 0.94 39.50 13.77
C ALA A 346 -0.51 39.04 13.43
N HIS A 347 -0.73 38.46 12.26
CA HIS A 347 -2.04 37.87 11.88
C HIS A 347 -2.40 36.66 12.76
N ALA A 348 -1.47 35.76 12.98
CA ALA A 348 -1.66 34.61 13.87
C ALA A 348 -1.99 35.04 15.31
N TYR A 349 -1.32 36.06 15.80
CA TYR A 349 -1.62 36.69 17.09
C TYR A 349 -3.05 37.24 17.15
N LYS A 350 -3.45 37.99 16.09
CA LYS A 350 -4.82 38.53 15.99
C LYS A 350 -5.87 37.40 16.00
N ASP A 351 -5.60 36.25 15.37
CA ASP A 351 -6.49 35.09 15.37
C ASP A 351 -6.69 34.50 16.77
N ILE A 352 -5.67 34.61 17.64
CA ILE A 352 -5.72 34.08 19.02
C ILE A 352 -6.39 35.08 19.96
N PHE A 353 -6.02 36.37 19.86
CA PHE A 353 -6.44 37.39 20.84
C PHE A 353 -7.53 38.33 20.35
N GLY A 354 -7.91 38.27 19.09
CA GLY A 354 -8.89 39.17 18.47
C GLY A 354 -8.41 40.59 18.22
N VAL A 355 -7.18 40.90 18.64
CA VAL A 355 -6.57 42.26 18.55
C VAL A 355 -5.15 42.21 17.98
N TRP A 356 -4.67 43.30 17.38
CA TRP A 356 -3.31 43.39 16.87
C TRP A 356 -2.28 43.48 18.01
N PRO A 357 -1.00 43.00 17.81
CA PRO A 357 0.06 43.05 18.84
C PRO A 357 0.66 44.45 18.98
N ARG A 358 -0.12 45.40 19.47
CA ARG A 358 0.35 46.77 19.71
C ARG A 358 1.09 46.88 21.03
N GLY A 359 2.26 47.55 21.05
CA GLY A 359 3.05 47.74 22.27
C GLY A 359 3.79 46.50 22.78
N LEU A 360 3.84 45.40 22.00
CA LEU A 360 4.62 44.21 22.34
C LEU A 360 6.04 44.29 21.76
N SER A 361 7.03 43.81 22.51
CA SER A 361 8.42 43.73 22.08
C SER A 361 8.60 42.73 20.95
N LYS A 362 9.29 43.13 19.89
CA LYS A 362 9.66 42.27 18.75
C LYS A 362 11.03 41.60 18.91
N GLY A 363 11.84 42.03 19.87
CA GLY A 363 13.22 41.54 20.07
C GLY A 363 13.34 40.30 20.97
N MET A 364 12.23 39.65 21.36
CA MET A 364 12.24 38.43 22.14
C MET A 364 11.60 37.31 21.31
N GLU A 365 12.44 36.56 20.61
CA GLU A 365 11.99 35.33 19.93
C GLU A 365 12.11 34.16 20.88
N MET A 366 11.06 33.34 20.98
CA MET A 366 11.02 32.14 21.81
C MET A 366 10.63 30.93 20.99
N PRO A 367 11.21 29.74 21.26
CA PRO A 367 10.78 28.53 20.60
C PRO A 367 9.29 28.26 20.92
N PRO A 368 8.46 27.98 19.90
CA PRO A 368 7.03 27.74 20.10
C PRO A 368 6.79 26.46 20.89
N THR A 369 5.89 26.53 21.87
CA THR A 369 5.43 25.35 22.63
C THR A 369 4.70 24.36 21.71
N PRO A 370 4.60 23.06 22.11
CA PRO A 370 3.85 22.05 21.35
C PRO A 370 2.40 22.49 21.08
N LEU A 371 1.77 23.18 22.02
CA LEU A 371 0.41 23.68 21.89
C LEU A 371 0.28 24.74 20.79
N VAL A 372 1.21 25.71 20.75
CA VAL A 372 1.28 26.74 19.69
C VAL A 372 1.56 26.10 18.33
N ARG A 373 2.50 25.15 18.25
CA ARG A 373 2.79 24.40 17.03
C ARG A 373 1.57 23.64 16.49
N SER A 374 0.85 22.96 17.37
CA SER A 374 -0.37 22.19 17.02
C SER A 374 -1.46 23.12 16.47
N TRP A 375 -1.66 24.27 17.12
CA TRP A 375 -2.65 25.26 16.68
C TRP A 375 -2.28 25.83 15.28
N ILE A 376 -1.03 26.21 15.07
CA ILE A 376 -0.55 26.71 13.77
C ILE A 376 -0.78 25.67 12.68
N ARG A 377 -0.43 24.41 12.93
CA ARG A 377 -0.65 23.30 11.97
C ARG A 377 -2.12 23.15 11.61
N SER A 378 -3.02 23.26 12.59
CA SER A 378 -4.46 23.17 12.33
C SER A 378 -4.97 24.32 11.44
N LYS A 379 -4.42 25.52 11.61
CA LYS A 379 -4.74 26.70 10.77
C LYS A 379 -4.19 26.55 9.35
N ASP A 380 -2.97 26.06 9.19
CA ASP A 380 -2.36 25.82 7.88
C ASP A 380 -3.17 24.77 7.09
N ILE A 381 -3.62 23.70 7.73
CA ILE A 381 -4.50 22.70 7.12
C ILE A 381 -5.84 23.29 6.71
N ALA A 382 -6.46 24.10 7.58
CA ALA A 382 -7.73 24.75 7.28
C ALA A 382 -7.60 25.74 6.10
N PHE A 383 -6.50 26.49 6.04
CA PHE A 383 -6.20 27.42 4.94
C PHE A 383 -5.97 26.68 3.62
N ALA A 384 -5.21 25.57 3.63
CA ALA A 384 -5.00 24.74 2.45
C ALA A 384 -6.32 24.17 1.90
N LYS A 385 -7.20 23.67 2.78
CA LYS A 385 -8.53 23.18 2.40
C LYS A 385 -9.42 24.28 1.82
N SER A 386 -9.37 25.52 2.36
CA SER A 386 -10.19 26.63 1.87
C SER A 386 -9.75 27.11 0.47
N ARG A 387 -8.46 27.08 0.16
CA ARG A 387 -7.96 27.36 -1.19
C ARG A 387 -8.42 26.35 -2.20
N HIS A 388 -8.35 25.06 -1.90
CA HIS A 388 -8.88 24.00 -2.76
C HIS A 388 -10.39 24.11 -3.00
N ALA A 389 -11.16 24.48 -1.98
CA ALA A 389 -12.60 24.71 -2.12
C ALA A 389 -12.93 25.96 -2.95
N GLY A 390 -12.05 26.99 -2.95
CA GLY A 390 -12.17 28.20 -3.77
C GLY A 390 -11.85 27.97 -5.25
N GLU A 391 -10.82 27.18 -5.55
CA GLU A 391 -10.43 26.84 -6.92
C GLU A 391 -11.49 25.98 -7.63
N VAL A 392 -12.21 25.11 -6.90
CA VAL A 392 -13.31 24.29 -7.44
C VAL A 392 -14.55 25.12 -7.76
N ARG A 393 -14.75 26.31 -7.15
CA ARG A 393 -15.88 27.21 -7.43
C ARG A 393 -15.68 28.16 -8.60
N HIS A 394 -14.45 28.31 -9.10
CA HIS A 394 -14.14 29.15 -10.27
C HIS A 394 -13.90 28.32 -11.55
N ALA A 395 -14.10 27.01 -11.50
CA ALA A 395 -13.94 26.08 -12.64
C ALA A 395 -15.27 25.46 -13.09
N VAL A 396 -16.42 26.13 -12.79
CA VAL A 396 -17.77 25.77 -13.30
C VAL A 396 -18.34 26.98 -14.03
#